data_0c9c28ee8987cc3d05194727480322e5
#
_entry.id   0c9c28ee8987cc3d05194727480322e5
#
_cell.length_a   1.000
_cell.length_b   1.000
_cell.length_c   1.000
_cell.angle_alpha   90.00
_cell.angle_beta   90.00
_cell.angle_gamma   90.00
#
_symmetry.space_group_name_H-M   'P 1'
#
loop_
_entity.id
_entity.type
_entity.pdbx_description
1 polymer ?
#
loop_
_entity_poly.entity_id
_entity_poly.type
_entity_poly.pdbx_seq_one_letter_code
_entity_poly.pdbx_strand_id
1 'polypeptide(L)'
;VKATLGDQDATSLGTGIVLTSNGEILTNNHVINGATSVSVTDIGNGKTYQATVVGYDESHDIAVLQLSGASGLTTATTGDSSTVGVGNSVVALGNAGGVGGTPSVAAGSVTALNQSITASDESSGSSEQLTGLIETNADIQAGDSGGPLVNSHGQVIAMDTAASTNYQFAGNGSGGSGGNGGSGGFGGGFGGFGGGSGSSGSSGSSGSSGSSGSSNSDGSTTQGYAIPITTALSIAKQIDSGQASSTAHIGATAFLGLEIGTSSQGFQTTQGVEIVGTESGTPAASAGISQGDVVTALDGKSVSTGTDITKILVGHHPGDKVSIAWTDQTGQSHTATLTLGTGPSA
;
A
#
# COMPACT_ATOMS: atom_id res chain seq x y z
N VAL A 1 -12.88 1.04 -3.95
CA VAL A 1 -11.82 1.04 -4.99
C VAL A 1 -11.40 -0.38 -5.27
N LYS A 2 -11.31 -0.74 -6.55
CA LYS A 2 -10.80 -2.01 -7.03
C LYS A 2 -9.71 -1.73 -8.06
N ALA A 3 -8.50 -2.17 -7.81
CA ALA A 3 -7.38 -2.08 -8.71
C ALA A 3 -7.04 -3.47 -9.24
N THR A 4 -6.90 -3.62 -10.57
CA THR A 4 -6.42 -4.84 -11.20
C THR A 4 -4.93 -4.69 -11.40
N LEU A 5 -4.15 -5.57 -10.80
CA LEU A 5 -2.71 -5.59 -10.92
C LEU A 5 -2.32 -6.39 -12.16
N GLY A 6 -1.32 -5.94 -12.91
CA GLY A 6 -0.89 -6.51 -14.19
C GLY A 6 -0.75 -8.03 -14.19
N ASP A 7 0.25 -8.61 -14.70
CA ASP A 7 0.50 -10.01 -15.07
C ASP A 7 0.09 -11.16 -14.10
N GLN A 8 -0.48 -10.85 -12.93
CA GLN A 8 -0.77 -11.86 -11.89
C GLN A 8 -2.26 -12.20 -11.72
N ASP A 9 -3.20 -11.65 -12.52
CA ASP A 9 -4.65 -11.73 -12.25
C ASP A 9 -5.01 -11.31 -10.80
N ALA A 10 -4.10 -10.58 -10.13
CA ALA A 10 -4.27 -10.15 -8.77
C ALA A 10 -5.15 -8.89 -8.72
N THR A 11 -5.83 -8.71 -7.60
CA THR A 11 -6.70 -7.57 -7.38
C THR A 11 -6.39 -6.96 -6.02
N SER A 12 -6.12 -5.66 -5.99
CA SER A 12 -6.10 -4.88 -4.75
C SER A 12 -7.50 -4.28 -4.51
N LEU A 13 -7.95 -4.33 -3.28
CA LEU A 13 -9.27 -3.84 -2.86
C LEU A 13 -9.10 -2.88 -1.68
N GLY A 14 -9.71 -1.72 -1.80
CA GLY A 14 -9.69 -0.69 -0.77
C GLY A 14 -10.94 0.16 -0.81
N THR A 15 -10.88 1.26 -0.11
CA THR A 15 -11.95 2.25 0.00
C THR A 15 -11.50 3.57 -0.62
N GLY A 16 -12.39 4.53 -0.78
CA GLY A 16 -12.09 5.87 -1.25
C GLY A 16 -13.10 6.88 -0.73
N ILE A 17 -12.70 8.13 -0.72
CA ILE A 17 -13.50 9.28 -0.26
C ILE A 17 -13.88 10.12 -1.47
N VAL A 18 -15.16 10.32 -1.71
CA VAL A 18 -15.66 11.19 -2.80
C VAL A 18 -15.43 12.65 -2.43
N LEU A 19 -14.53 13.32 -3.14
CA LEU A 19 -14.20 14.74 -2.89
C LEU A 19 -15.12 15.68 -3.68
N THR A 20 -15.44 15.33 -4.93
CA THR A 20 -16.26 16.18 -5.80
C THR A 20 -17.41 15.43 -6.45
N SER A 21 -18.48 16.13 -6.80
CA SER A 21 -19.67 15.54 -7.40
C SER A 21 -19.47 15.04 -8.84
N ASN A 22 -18.38 15.42 -9.48
CA ASN A 22 -17.96 14.95 -10.80
C ASN A 22 -16.95 13.80 -10.75
N GLY A 23 -16.69 13.25 -9.55
CA GLY A 23 -16.00 11.97 -9.40
C GLY A 23 -14.51 12.03 -9.12
N GLU A 24 -14.06 13.05 -8.42
CA GLU A 24 -12.72 13.04 -7.83
C GLU A 24 -12.74 12.23 -6.54
N ILE A 25 -11.84 11.27 -6.43
CA ILE A 25 -11.76 10.32 -5.32
C ILE A 25 -10.37 10.39 -4.71
N LEU A 26 -10.32 10.52 -3.39
CA LEU A 26 -9.13 10.36 -2.58
C LEU A 26 -9.05 8.92 -2.09
N THR A 27 -7.87 8.30 -2.19
CA THR A 27 -7.59 6.95 -1.67
C THR A 27 -6.12 6.83 -1.30
N ASN A 28 -5.69 5.69 -0.79
CA ASN A 28 -4.27 5.42 -0.54
C ASN A 28 -3.53 5.02 -1.81
N ASN A 29 -2.23 5.38 -1.88
CA ASN A 29 -1.37 4.96 -2.97
C ASN A 29 -1.21 3.44 -3.02
N HIS A 30 -0.98 2.78 -1.87
CA HIS A 30 -0.81 1.31 -1.83
C HIS A 30 -2.04 0.54 -2.34
N VAL A 31 -3.24 1.14 -2.35
CA VAL A 31 -4.46 0.50 -2.91
C VAL A 31 -4.38 0.38 -4.42
N ILE A 32 -3.70 1.31 -5.10
CA ILE A 32 -3.65 1.39 -6.56
C ILE A 32 -2.26 1.09 -7.13
N ASN A 33 -1.25 0.93 -6.28
CA ASN A 33 0.12 0.71 -6.69
C ASN A 33 0.24 -0.54 -7.59
N GLY A 34 0.87 -0.40 -8.75
CA GLY A 34 1.01 -1.47 -9.75
C GLY A 34 -0.25 -1.79 -10.54
N ALA A 35 -1.32 -1.01 -10.42
CA ALA A 35 -2.58 -1.28 -11.10
C ALA A 35 -2.51 -0.95 -12.60
N THR A 36 -2.94 -1.90 -13.45
CA THR A 36 -3.15 -1.67 -14.89
C THR A 36 -4.52 -1.06 -15.19
N SER A 37 -5.49 -1.22 -14.28
CA SER A 37 -6.79 -0.56 -14.35
C SER A 37 -7.38 -0.37 -12.96
N VAL A 38 -8.10 0.74 -12.79
CA VAL A 38 -8.78 1.07 -11.55
C VAL A 38 -10.26 1.31 -11.81
N SER A 39 -11.10 0.74 -10.96
CA SER A 39 -12.55 1.00 -10.96
C SER A 39 -13.02 1.32 -9.55
N VAL A 40 -14.06 2.15 -9.46
CA VAL A 40 -14.65 2.57 -8.19
C VAL A 40 -16.16 2.35 -8.23
N THR A 41 -16.67 1.67 -7.23
CA THR A 41 -18.13 1.53 -7.03
C THR A 41 -18.59 2.59 -6.02
N ASP A 42 -19.40 3.53 -6.46
CA ASP A 42 -20.07 4.48 -5.56
C ASP A 42 -21.22 3.79 -4.83
N ILE A 43 -21.06 3.63 -3.53
CA ILE A 43 -22.05 2.98 -2.66
C ILE A 43 -23.37 3.76 -2.63
N GLY A 44 -23.32 5.09 -2.79
CA GLY A 44 -24.50 5.95 -2.75
C GLY A 44 -25.47 5.71 -3.90
N ASN A 45 -24.95 5.39 -5.09
CA ASN A 45 -25.79 5.14 -6.28
C ASN A 45 -25.69 3.71 -6.84
N GLY A 46 -24.81 2.88 -6.30
CA GLY A 46 -24.58 1.49 -6.69
C GLY A 46 -23.90 1.31 -8.05
N LYS A 47 -23.35 2.36 -8.67
CA LYS A 47 -22.70 2.30 -9.99
C LYS A 47 -21.20 2.13 -9.86
N THR A 48 -20.62 1.36 -10.78
CA THR A 48 -19.18 1.22 -10.94
C THR A 48 -18.70 2.10 -12.09
N TYR A 49 -17.65 2.85 -11.86
CA TYR A 49 -17.01 3.76 -12.80
C TYR A 49 -15.56 3.32 -13.05
N GLN A 50 -15.07 3.48 -14.27
CA GLN A 50 -13.64 3.42 -14.53
C GLN A 50 -13.00 4.69 -13.98
N ALA A 51 -11.80 4.55 -13.45
CA ALA A 51 -11.04 5.65 -12.89
C ALA A 51 -9.68 5.78 -13.58
N THR A 52 -9.22 7.02 -13.73
CA THR A 52 -7.84 7.34 -14.09
C THR A 52 -7.13 7.91 -12.89
N VAL A 53 -5.86 7.57 -12.71
CA VAL A 53 -5.01 8.18 -11.67
C VAL A 53 -4.64 9.58 -12.14
N VAL A 54 -5.01 10.59 -11.36
CA VAL A 54 -4.63 12.00 -11.60
C VAL A 54 -3.19 12.22 -11.14
N GLY A 55 -2.82 11.60 -10.02
CA GLY A 55 -1.50 11.61 -9.45
C GLY A 55 -1.48 10.95 -8.08
N TYR A 56 -0.28 10.81 -7.52
CA TYR A 56 -0.08 10.15 -6.25
C TYR A 56 1.14 10.72 -5.50
N ASP A 57 1.20 10.50 -4.21
CA ASP A 57 2.35 10.74 -3.34
C ASP A 57 2.61 9.47 -2.53
N GLU A 58 3.64 8.71 -2.94
CA GLU A 58 4.02 7.45 -2.31
C GLU A 58 4.45 7.68 -0.86
N SER A 59 5.23 8.74 -0.59
CA SER A 59 5.79 9.01 0.74
C SER A 59 4.74 9.38 1.80
N HIS A 60 3.53 9.76 1.38
CA HIS A 60 2.40 10.07 2.25
C HIS A 60 1.24 9.08 2.05
N ASP A 61 1.40 8.08 1.19
CA ASP A 61 0.38 7.08 0.87
C ASP A 61 -0.94 7.72 0.39
N ILE A 62 -0.86 8.69 -0.52
CA ILE A 62 -2.00 9.41 -1.07
C ILE A 62 -2.11 9.18 -2.58
N ALA A 63 -3.32 8.95 -3.07
CA ALA A 63 -3.64 8.95 -4.50
C ALA A 63 -4.94 9.69 -4.79
N VAL A 64 -4.98 10.37 -5.93
CA VAL A 64 -6.15 11.06 -6.46
C VAL A 64 -6.59 10.39 -7.75
N LEU A 65 -7.88 10.02 -7.81
CA LEU A 65 -8.48 9.37 -8.96
C LEU A 65 -9.57 10.27 -9.55
N GLN A 66 -9.76 10.23 -10.87
CA GLN A 66 -10.89 10.84 -11.57
C GLN A 66 -11.77 9.76 -12.19
N LEU A 67 -13.03 9.73 -11.81
CA LEU A 67 -14.02 8.81 -12.37
C LEU A 67 -14.48 9.26 -13.74
N SER A 68 -14.57 8.32 -14.68
CA SER A 68 -15.06 8.59 -16.05
C SER A 68 -16.58 8.65 -16.08
N GLY A 69 -17.13 9.78 -16.54
CA GLY A 69 -18.58 9.95 -16.73
C GLY A 69 -19.39 10.05 -15.44
N ALA A 70 -18.75 10.28 -14.30
CA ALA A 70 -19.44 10.49 -13.03
C ALA A 70 -20.01 11.92 -12.94
N SER A 71 -21.20 12.03 -12.36
CA SER A 71 -21.85 13.31 -12.07
C SER A 71 -22.89 13.16 -10.98
N GLY A 72 -23.08 14.20 -10.17
CA GLY A 72 -24.08 14.24 -9.11
C GLY A 72 -23.79 13.27 -7.95
N LEU A 73 -22.53 12.90 -7.74
CA LEU A 73 -22.13 12.08 -6.61
C LEU A 73 -22.29 12.85 -5.30
N THR A 74 -22.65 12.13 -4.23
CA THR A 74 -22.65 12.69 -2.88
C THR A 74 -21.22 12.79 -2.38
N THR A 75 -20.79 14.00 -2.02
CA THR A 75 -19.44 14.27 -1.54
C THR A 75 -19.32 14.11 -0.04
N ALA A 76 -18.16 13.72 0.43
CA ALA A 76 -17.84 13.71 1.85
C ALA A 76 -17.75 15.15 2.41
N THR A 77 -18.20 15.33 3.65
CA THR A 77 -17.95 16.57 4.38
C THR A 77 -16.64 16.43 5.15
N THR A 78 -15.66 17.25 4.85
CA THR A 78 -14.37 17.23 5.53
C THR A 78 -14.38 18.13 6.77
N GLY A 79 -13.71 17.68 7.82
CA GLY A 79 -13.44 18.46 9.04
C GLY A 79 -12.02 19.02 9.07
N ASP A 80 -11.62 19.49 10.24
CA ASP A 80 -10.28 20.02 10.49
C ASP A 80 -9.51 19.07 11.42
N SER A 81 -8.49 18.40 10.87
CA SER A 81 -7.65 17.45 11.64
C SER A 81 -6.88 18.13 12.76
N SER A 82 -6.63 19.43 12.69
CA SER A 82 -5.89 20.17 13.73
C SER A 82 -6.66 20.27 15.07
N THR A 83 -7.98 20.03 15.02
CA THR A 83 -8.86 20.03 16.20
C THR A 83 -8.99 18.67 16.86
N VAL A 84 -8.38 17.63 16.28
CA VAL A 84 -8.47 16.26 16.78
C VAL A 84 -7.56 16.11 18.01
N GLY A 85 -8.13 15.52 19.07
CA GLY A 85 -7.43 15.25 20.32
C GLY A 85 -7.55 13.78 20.74
N VAL A 86 -6.59 13.32 21.54
CA VAL A 86 -6.65 12.00 22.16
C VAL A 86 -7.94 11.87 23.00
N GLY A 87 -8.63 10.74 22.86
CA GLY A 87 -9.93 10.48 23.48
C GLY A 87 -11.13 10.93 22.64
N ASN A 88 -10.94 11.62 21.51
CA ASN A 88 -12.06 11.94 20.63
C ASN A 88 -12.66 10.65 20.05
N SER A 89 -13.98 10.54 20.08
CA SER A 89 -14.69 9.43 19.44
C SER A 89 -14.61 9.54 17.94
N VAL A 90 -14.35 8.42 17.28
CA VAL A 90 -14.21 8.30 15.83
C VAL A 90 -14.90 7.04 15.32
N VAL A 91 -15.22 7.04 14.03
CA VAL A 91 -15.76 5.87 13.33
C VAL A 91 -14.99 5.74 12.01
N ALA A 92 -14.35 4.60 11.81
CA ALA A 92 -13.78 4.20 10.52
C ALA A 92 -14.88 3.58 9.65
N LEU A 93 -14.90 3.94 8.37
CA LEU A 93 -15.83 3.44 7.37
C LEU A 93 -15.06 2.90 6.17
N GLY A 94 -15.38 1.68 5.72
CA GLY A 94 -14.61 1.11 4.64
C GLY A 94 -15.25 -0.10 3.98
N ASN A 95 -14.40 -0.95 3.41
CA ASN A 95 -14.74 -2.17 2.71
C ASN A 95 -13.93 -3.34 3.28
N ALA A 96 -14.05 -3.57 4.59
CA ALA A 96 -13.31 -4.61 5.31
C ALA A 96 -13.38 -5.96 4.58
N GLY A 97 -12.23 -6.59 4.38
CA GLY A 97 -12.12 -7.84 3.64
C GLY A 97 -12.38 -7.73 2.13
N GLY A 98 -12.60 -6.52 1.59
CA GLY A 98 -12.78 -6.32 0.15
C GLY A 98 -14.07 -6.90 -0.44
N VAL A 99 -15.07 -7.24 0.39
CA VAL A 99 -16.28 -7.98 -0.05
C VAL A 99 -17.29 -7.11 -0.81
N GLY A 100 -17.16 -5.79 -0.75
CA GLY A 100 -18.12 -4.85 -1.34
C GLY A 100 -19.46 -4.84 -0.61
N GLY A 101 -20.44 -4.10 -1.15
CA GLY A 101 -21.77 -3.98 -0.58
C GLY A 101 -21.88 -2.91 0.50
N THR A 102 -22.52 -3.23 1.63
CA THR A 102 -22.66 -2.29 2.76
C THR A 102 -21.29 -2.01 3.37
N PRO A 103 -20.91 -0.74 3.57
CA PRO A 103 -19.64 -0.40 4.20
C PRO A 103 -19.47 -1.02 5.58
N SER A 104 -18.24 -1.42 5.90
CA SER A 104 -17.81 -1.75 7.26
C SER A 104 -17.87 -0.50 8.13
N VAL A 105 -18.13 -0.69 9.42
CA VAL A 105 -18.24 0.40 10.40
C VAL A 105 -17.50 -0.04 11.66
N ALA A 106 -16.43 0.63 12.02
CA ALA A 106 -15.66 0.36 13.22
C ALA A 106 -15.60 1.61 14.11
N ALA A 107 -16.26 1.56 15.25
CA ALA A 107 -16.24 2.65 16.22
C ALA A 107 -15.02 2.54 17.15
N GLY A 108 -14.45 3.68 17.49
CA GLY A 108 -13.30 3.77 18.38
C GLY A 108 -13.06 5.18 18.91
N SER A 109 -11.86 5.39 19.36
CA SER A 109 -11.36 6.70 19.81
C SER A 109 -9.91 6.90 19.39
N VAL A 110 -9.50 8.14 19.26
CA VAL A 110 -8.12 8.53 19.03
C VAL A 110 -7.28 8.15 20.25
N THR A 111 -6.23 7.38 20.06
CA THR A 111 -5.34 6.91 21.14
C THR A 111 -4.02 7.70 21.18
N ALA A 112 -3.50 8.12 20.01
CA ALA A 112 -2.32 8.96 19.93
C ALA A 112 -2.34 9.83 18.67
N LEU A 113 -1.47 10.83 18.64
CA LEU A 113 -1.28 11.76 17.51
C LEU A 113 0.20 11.77 17.11
N ASN A 114 0.47 12.23 15.89
CA ASN A 114 1.83 12.35 15.34
C ASN A 114 2.63 11.03 15.40
N GLN A 115 1.96 9.92 15.15
CA GLN A 115 2.59 8.62 15.12
C GLN A 115 3.35 8.41 13.81
N SER A 116 4.35 7.53 13.87
CA SER A 116 5.12 7.10 12.70
C SER A 116 5.13 5.58 12.66
N ILE A 117 4.87 5.03 11.48
CA ILE A 117 4.91 3.59 11.23
C ILE A 117 5.85 3.31 10.05
N THR A 118 6.41 2.12 10.03
CA THR A 118 7.09 1.59 8.84
C THR A 118 6.15 0.56 8.21
N ALA A 119 5.60 0.88 7.07
CA ALA A 119 4.84 -0.05 6.25
C ALA A 119 5.81 -0.87 5.41
N SER A 120 5.75 -2.19 5.53
CA SER A 120 6.57 -3.10 4.71
C SER A 120 5.65 -3.81 3.73
N ASP A 121 5.93 -3.68 2.45
CA ASP A 121 5.30 -4.49 1.42
C ASP A 121 6.15 -5.74 1.21
N GLU A 122 5.63 -6.89 1.67
CA GLU A 122 6.32 -8.17 1.52
C GLU A 122 6.46 -8.61 0.05
N SER A 123 5.61 -8.08 -0.84
CA SER A 123 5.61 -8.43 -2.26
C SER A 123 6.70 -7.70 -3.05
N SER A 124 6.98 -6.45 -2.71
CA SER A 124 8.00 -5.62 -3.37
C SER A 124 9.31 -5.54 -2.59
N GLY A 125 9.33 -5.96 -1.31
CA GLY A 125 10.47 -5.80 -0.41
C GLY A 125 10.77 -4.33 -0.08
N SER A 126 9.86 -3.43 -0.42
CA SER A 126 9.94 -2.01 -0.07
C SER A 126 9.40 -1.75 1.34
N SER A 127 9.95 -0.74 2.00
CA SER A 127 9.42 -0.24 3.26
C SER A 127 9.25 1.27 3.18
N GLU A 128 8.05 1.73 3.51
CA GLU A 128 7.73 3.15 3.57
C GLU A 128 7.56 3.60 5.01
N GLN A 129 8.08 4.78 5.32
CA GLN A 129 7.88 5.39 6.62
C GLN A 129 6.81 6.48 6.53
N LEU A 130 5.62 6.17 7.04
CA LEU A 130 4.54 7.13 7.17
C LEU A 130 4.66 7.87 8.51
N THR A 131 4.50 9.19 8.49
CA THR A 131 4.66 10.05 9.67
C THR A 131 3.47 10.98 9.87
N GLY A 132 3.30 11.49 11.09
CA GLY A 132 2.24 12.46 11.41
C GLY A 132 0.84 11.83 11.49
N LEU A 133 0.75 10.52 11.68
CA LEU A 133 -0.50 9.78 11.68
C LEU A 133 -1.31 9.99 12.96
N ILE A 134 -2.62 9.82 12.83
CA ILE A 134 -3.56 9.67 13.94
C ILE A 134 -3.68 8.18 14.23
N GLU A 135 -3.45 7.78 15.48
CA GLU A 135 -3.67 6.42 15.96
C GLU A 135 -5.06 6.30 16.60
N THR A 136 -5.73 5.20 16.33
CA THR A 136 -7.06 4.91 16.88
C THR A 136 -7.16 3.44 17.30
N ASN A 137 -8.06 3.14 18.24
CA ASN A 137 -8.45 1.77 18.57
C ASN A 137 -9.70 1.30 17.80
N ALA A 138 -10.15 2.04 16.77
CA ALA A 138 -11.12 1.53 15.83
C ALA A 138 -10.53 0.31 15.09
N ASP A 139 -11.34 -0.73 14.90
CA ASP A 139 -10.92 -1.98 14.26
C ASP A 139 -10.83 -1.80 12.73
N ILE A 140 -9.80 -1.05 12.29
CA ILE A 140 -9.49 -0.85 10.87
C ILE A 140 -8.91 -2.14 10.33
N GLN A 141 -9.45 -2.64 9.22
CA GLN A 141 -9.07 -3.92 8.62
C GLN A 141 -8.58 -3.72 7.17
N ALA A 142 -7.94 -4.76 6.62
CA ALA A 142 -7.60 -4.79 5.20
C ALA A 142 -8.85 -4.53 4.34
N GLY A 143 -8.76 -3.59 3.39
CA GLY A 143 -9.89 -3.12 2.58
C GLY A 143 -10.52 -1.82 3.09
N ASP A 144 -10.31 -1.41 4.34
CA ASP A 144 -10.71 -0.10 4.83
C ASP A 144 -9.76 1.01 4.41
N SER A 145 -8.53 0.66 4.02
CA SER A 145 -7.53 1.59 3.48
C SER A 145 -8.12 2.51 2.41
N GLY A 146 -7.88 3.81 2.52
CA GLY A 146 -8.47 4.87 1.70
C GLY A 146 -9.84 5.32 2.17
N GLY A 147 -10.40 4.69 3.19
CA GLY A 147 -11.68 5.03 3.78
C GLY A 147 -11.63 6.21 4.74
N PRO A 148 -12.78 6.83 5.04
CA PRO A 148 -12.84 7.96 5.94
C PRO A 148 -12.89 7.55 7.42
N LEU A 149 -12.04 8.16 8.25
CA LEU A 149 -12.22 8.23 9.70
C LEU A 149 -13.03 9.47 10.00
N VAL A 150 -14.23 9.30 10.56
CA VAL A 150 -15.16 10.41 10.81
C VAL A 150 -15.30 10.72 12.30
N ASN A 151 -15.53 11.98 12.61
CA ASN A 151 -15.84 12.44 13.97
C ASN A 151 -17.35 12.25 14.29
N SER A 152 -17.77 12.61 15.51
CA SER A 152 -19.16 12.53 15.98
C SER A 152 -20.15 13.41 15.20
N HIS A 153 -19.68 14.32 14.35
CA HIS A 153 -20.49 15.17 13.48
C HIS A 153 -20.58 14.62 12.05
N GLY A 154 -20.02 13.43 11.79
CA GLY A 154 -19.97 12.84 10.44
C GLY A 154 -19.01 13.53 9.49
N GLN A 155 -18.06 14.31 10.00
CA GLN A 155 -17.04 14.96 9.20
C GLN A 155 -15.79 14.07 9.12
N VAL A 156 -15.22 13.93 7.93
CA VAL A 156 -13.98 13.21 7.71
C VAL A 156 -12.83 14.00 8.32
N ILE A 157 -12.13 13.42 9.29
CA ILE A 157 -10.99 14.03 9.98
C ILE A 157 -9.66 13.36 9.61
N ALA A 158 -9.71 12.14 9.05
CA ALA A 158 -8.55 11.45 8.53
C ALA A 158 -8.98 10.43 7.48
N MET A 159 -8.00 9.89 6.77
CA MET A 159 -8.14 8.76 5.84
C MET A 159 -7.41 7.55 6.41
N ASP A 160 -8.12 6.43 6.54
CA ASP A 160 -7.57 5.19 7.08
C ASP A 160 -6.47 4.65 6.15
N THR A 161 -5.33 4.21 6.70
CA THR A 161 -4.20 3.72 5.89
C THR A 161 -3.68 2.34 6.31
N ALA A 162 -3.77 1.98 7.59
CA ALA A 162 -3.17 0.76 8.07
C ALA A 162 -3.83 0.21 9.33
N ALA A 163 -3.77 -1.11 9.49
CA ALA A 163 -4.13 -1.83 10.70
C ALA A 163 -2.94 -2.67 11.20
N SER A 164 -2.84 -2.86 12.50
CA SER A 164 -1.65 -3.24 13.26
C SER A 164 -1.15 -4.69 13.13
N THR A 165 -1.54 -5.48 12.16
CA THR A 165 -1.13 -6.90 12.13
C THR A 165 0.27 -7.15 11.59
N ASN A 166 0.91 -6.18 10.88
CA ASN A 166 2.23 -6.38 10.26
C ASN A 166 3.18 -5.16 10.29
N TYR A 167 2.95 -4.17 11.17
CA TYR A 167 3.80 -2.97 11.21
C TYR A 167 4.79 -3.03 12.37
N GLN A 168 6.06 -2.75 12.09
CA GLN A 168 7.06 -2.57 13.13
C GLN A 168 7.11 -1.10 13.55
N PHE A 169 6.94 -0.85 14.84
CA PHE A 169 7.08 0.50 15.39
C PHE A 169 8.52 1.00 15.27
N ALA A 170 8.71 2.13 14.65
CA ALA A 170 9.92 2.93 14.81
C ALA A 170 9.90 3.58 16.20
N GLY A 171 9.92 2.75 17.25
CA GLY A 171 9.91 3.19 18.63
C GLY A 171 11.26 3.75 19.02
N ASN A 172 11.31 5.03 19.38
CA ASN A 172 12.39 5.62 20.13
C ASN A 172 12.37 5.05 21.57
N GLY A 173 12.81 3.79 21.71
CA GLY A 173 12.86 3.04 22.97
C GLY A 173 14.26 3.02 23.52
N SER A 174 14.57 3.93 24.42
CA SER A 174 15.74 3.88 25.29
C SER A 174 15.58 2.75 26.29
N GLY A 175 16.43 1.71 26.21
CA GLY A 175 16.92 0.91 27.32
C GLY A 175 16.01 -0.21 27.85
N GLY A 176 16.44 -1.46 27.66
CA GLY A 176 15.97 -2.61 28.43
C GLY A 176 16.51 -3.93 27.87
N SER A 177 17.73 -4.24 28.27
CA SER A 177 18.37 -5.57 28.07
C SER A 177 17.58 -6.66 28.79
N GLY A 178 17.25 -7.78 28.10
CA GLY A 178 16.74 -8.96 28.78
C GLY A 178 16.30 -10.05 27.80
N GLY A 179 17.13 -11.06 27.68
CA GLY A 179 17.21 -12.10 26.71
C GLY A 179 16.11 -13.16 26.66
N ASN A 180 16.32 -13.99 25.71
CA ASN A 180 16.01 -15.40 25.56
C ASN A 180 14.86 -15.81 24.66
N GLY A 181 15.19 -16.25 23.50
CA GLY A 181 14.91 -17.47 22.77
C GLY A 181 13.48 -18.00 22.68
N GLY A 182 12.97 -18.13 21.47
CA GLY A 182 11.79 -18.94 21.17
C GLY A 182 11.43 -18.87 19.67
N SER A 183 12.09 -19.75 18.91
CA SER A 183 11.72 -20.09 17.54
C SER A 183 10.29 -20.65 17.50
N GLY A 184 9.43 -20.09 16.67
CA GLY A 184 8.09 -20.62 16.38
C GLY A 184 7.58 -20.07 15.04
N GLY A 185 7.96 -20.78 13.96
CA GLY A 185 7.45 -20.50 12.62
C GLY A 185 5.95 -20.85 12.53
N PHE A 186 5.19 -19.96 11.96
CA PHE A 186 3.86 -20.23 11.43
C PHE A 186 3.85 -19.94 9.94
N GLY A 187 4.09 -21.02 9.15
CA GLY A 187 3.73 -21.08 7.76
C GLY A 187 2.23 -21.32 7.63
N GLY A 188 1.49 -20.40 7.08
CA GLY A 188 0.09 -20.54 6.70
C GLY A 188 -0.04 -20.65 5.19
N GLY A 189 0.06 -21.89 4.65
CA GLY A 189 -0.20 -22.18 3.26
C GLY A 189 -1.71 -22.24 2.99
N PHE A 190 -2.18 -21.51 2.01
CA PHE A 190 -3.47 -21.77 1.36
C PHE A 190 -3.30 -22.93 0.37
N GLY A 191 -4.08 -23.98 0.52
CA GLY A 191 -4.08 -25.07 -0.47
C GLY A 191 -5.13 -26.15 -0.23
N GLY A 192 -6.12 -26.20 -1.11
CA GLY A 192 -6.60 -27.44 -1.68
C GLY A 192 -7.73 -28.18 -0.99
N PHE A 193 -8.91 -28.10 -1.56
CA PHE A 193 -10.01 -29.06 -1.44
C PHE A 193 -9.59 -30.45 -1.96
N GLY A 194 -9.87 -31.50 -1.15
CA GLY A 194 -9.76 -32.87 -1.63
C GLY A 194 -10.35 -33.82 -0.61
N GLY A 195 -11.51 -34.41 -0.90
CA GLY A 195 -12.25 -35.31 -0.07
C GLY A 195 -11.60 -36.69 0.07
N GLY A 196 -11.99 -37.44 1.10
CA GLY A 196 -11.64 -38.87 1.25
C GLY A 196 -12.08 -39.42 2.58
N SER A 197 -13.06 -40.27 2.56
CA SER A 197 -13.68 -41.07 3.62
C SER A 197 -12.71 -41.96 4.40
N GLY A 198 -13.03 -42.26 5.66
CA GLY A 198 -12.58 -43.49 6.26
C GLY A 198 -12.37 -43.51 7.78
N SER A 199 -13.41 -43.83 8.50
CA SER A 199 -13.56 -44.91 9.51
C SER A 199 -12.70 -44.95 10.78
N SER A 200 -13.44 -44.92 11.87
CA SER A 200 -13.42 -45.75 13.09
C SER A 200 -12.25 -45.67 14.08
N GLY A 201 -12.65 -45.39 15.35
CA GLY A 201 -12.15 -46.22 16.42
C GLY A 201 -11.83 -45.56 17.76
N SER A 202 -12.78 -45.59 18.68
CA SER A 202 -12.69 -46.06 20.08
C SER A 202 -12.03 -45.20 21.17
N SER A 203 -12.88 -44.74 22.05
CA SER A 203 -12.93 -44.84 23.51
C SER A 203 -11.73 -44.51 24.39
N GLY A 204 -12.03 -43.68 25.39
CA GLY A 204 -11.25 -43.63 26.64
C GLY A 204 -11.43 -42.36 27.48
N SER A 205 -12.48 -42.32 28.26
CA SER A 205 -12.66 -42.06 29.70
C SER A 205 -11.89 -40.93 30.41
N SER A 206 -12.66 -40.01 30.93
CA SER A 206 -12.67 -39.38 32.28
C SER A 206 -11.40 -38.76 32.86
N GLY A 207 -11.54 -37.49 33.23
CA GLY A 207 -10.67 -36.78 34.17
C GLY A 207 -11.15 -35.32 34.38
N SER A 208 -12.17 -35.18 35.24
CA SER A 208 -12.58 -33.90 35.80
C SER A 208 -11.49 -33.31 36.70
N SER A 209 -11.02 -32.13 36.39
CA SER A 209 -10.40 -31.24 37.38
C SER A 209 -10.66 -29.82 36.94
N GLY A 210 -11.55 -29.15 37.66
CA GLY A 210 -11.76 -27.72 37.51
C GLY A 210 -10.48 -26.95 37.82
N SER A 211 -10.04 -26.22 36.86
CA SER A 211 -9.13 -25.10 37.05
C SER A 211 -9.85 -23.88 36.50
N SER A 212 -10.25 -23.01 37.42
CA SER A 212 -10.68 -21.66 37.14
C SER A 212 -9.50 -20.94 36.47
N GLY A 213 -9.38 -21.09 35.17
CA GLY A 213 -8.51 -20.30 34.32
C GLY A 213 -9.05 -18.88 34.26
N SER A 214 -8.41 -17.97 34.99
CA SER A 214 -8.47 -16.57 34.75
C SER A 214 -8.18 -16.39 33.27
N SER A 215 -9.19 -16.05 32.52
CA SER A 215 -9.01 -15.51 31.16
C SER A 215 -8.32 -14.15 31.32
N ASN A 216 -6.98 -14.17 31.32
CA ASN A 216 -6.24 -13.01 30.88
C ASN A 216 -6.65 -12.81 29.43
N SER A 217 -7.67 -11.99 29.21
CA SER A 217 -7.79 -11.27 27.97
C SER A 217 -6.57 -10.36 27.92
N ASP A 218 -5.48 -10.87 27.34
CA ASP A 218 -4.47 -10.02 26.74
C ASP A 218 -5.27 -9.17 25.74
N GLY A 219 -5.59 -7.97 26.17
CA GLY A 219 -6.23 -6.99 25.32
C GLY A 219 -5.23 -6.56 24.26
N SER A 220 -5.10 -7.36 23.20
CA SER A 220 -4.57 -6.87 21.94
C SER A 220 -5.51 -5.78 21.49
N THR A 221 -5.25 -4.56 21.91
CA THR A 221 -5.95 -3.40 21.41
C THR A 221 -5.61 -3.29 19.93
N THR A 222 -6.58 -3.49 19.06
CA THR A 222 -6.44 -3.22 17.64
C THR A 222 -5.95 -1.79 17.50
N GLN A 223 -4.83 -1.60 16.83
CA GLN A 223 -4.30 -0.27 16.53
C GLN A 223 -4.53 0.00 15.06
N GLY A 224 -5.26 1.05 14.76
CA GLY A 224 -5.44 1.57 13.41
C GLY A 224 -4.72 2.90 13.26
N TYR A 225 -4.29 3.19 12.05
CA TYR A 225 -3.60 4.43 11.70
C TYR A 225 -4.31 5.13 10.56
N ALA A 226 -4.37 6.45 10.63
CA ALA A 226 -5.04 7.27 9.64
C ALA A 226 -4.25 8.55 9.34
N ILE A 227 -4.21 8.94 8.08
CA ILE A 227 -3.58 10.16 7.59
C ILE A 227 -4.51 11.35 7.86
N PRO A 228 -4.06 12.42 8.53
CA PRO A 228 -4.89 13.61 8.76
C PRO A 228 -5.49 14.13 7.46
N ILE A 229 -6.80 14.41 7.45
CA ILE A 229 -7.50 14.84 6.21
C ILE A 229 -6.95 16.16 5.67
N THR A 230 -6.50 17.06 6.53
CA THR A 230 -5.88 18.32 6.10
C THR A 230 -4.59 18.10 5.32
N THR A 231 -3.78 17.10 5.71
CA THR A 231 -2.58 16.68 4.97
C THR A 231 -2.98 16.08 3.63
N ALA A 232 -3.90 15.12 3.63
CA ALA A 232 -4.35 14.44 2.42
C ALA A 232 -4.95 15.41 1.39
N LEU A 233 -5.80 16.34 1.83
CA LEU A 233 -6.38 17.38 0.95
C LEU A 233 -5.34 18.39 0.42
N SER A 234 -4.32 18.70 1.20
CA SER A 234 -3.22 19.58 0.74
C SER A 234 -2.45 18.92 -0.41
N ILE A 235 -2.16 17.63 -0.29
CA ILE A 235 -1.47 16.84 -1.32
C ILE A 235 -2.40 16.67 -2.55
N ALA A 236 -3.68 16.31 -2.33
CA ALA A 236 -4.66 16.22 -3.42
C ALA A 236 -4.74 17.52 -4.22
N LYS A 237 -4.84 18.66 -3.54
CA LYS A 237 -4.85 19.98 -4.21
C LYS A 237 -3.55 20.27 -4.98
N GLN A 238 -2.38 19.84 -4.48
CA GLN A 238 -1.12 19.95 -5.20
C GLN A 238 -1.17 19.11 -6.49
N ILE A 239 -1.66 17.87 -6.40
CA ILE A 239 -1.84 16.97 -7.53
C ILE A 239 -2.78 17.58 -8.57
N ASP A 240 -3.96 18.06 -8.17
CA ASP A 240 -4.96 18.67 -9.06
C ASP A 240 -4.46 19.93 -9.77
N SER A 241 -3.57 20.68 -9.11
CA SER A 241 -2.95 21.85 -9.73
C SER A 241 -1.82 21.52 -10.71
N GLY A 242 -1.50 20.21 -10.89
CA GLY A 242 -0.43 19.76 -11.75
C GLY A 242 0.97 20.06 -11.20
N GLN A 243 1.10 20.28 -9.89
CA GLN A 243 2.37 20.62 -9.25
C GLN A 243 3.08 19.35 -8.79
N ALA A 244 3.89 18.77 -9.66
CA ALA A 244 4.79 17.68 -9.27
C ALA A 244 5.83 18.14 -8.24
N SER A 245 6.29 17.23 -7.39
CA SER A 245 7.36 17.47 -6.41
C SER A 245 8.32 16.27 -6.38
N SER A 246 9.23 16.25 -5.44
CA SER A 246 10.11 15.09 -5.22
C SER A 246 9.35 13.85 -4.70
N THR A 247 8.11 14.01 -4.24
CA THR A 247 7.27 12.95 -3.67
C THR A 247 5.96 12.79 -4.41
N ALA A 248 5.41 13.86 -4.99
CA ALA A 248 4.14 13.84 -5.71
C ALA A 248 4.36 13.72 -7.23
N HIS A 249 3.87 12.63 -7.79
CA HIS A 249 3.83 12.35 -9.23
C HIS A 249 2.47 12.77 -9.82
N ILE A 250 2.49 13.34 -11.03
CA ILE A 250 1.30 13.79 -11.74
C ILE A 250 1.16 13.01 -13.06
N GLY A 251 -0.01 12.46 -13.29
CA GLY A 251 -0.33 11.77 -14.54
C GLY A 251 0.14 10.31 -14.59
N ALA A 252 0.40 9.81 -15.80
CA ALA A 252 0.79 8.43 -16.03
C ALA A 252 2.22 8.15 -15.54
N THR A 253 2.43 6.97 -15.00
CA THR A 253 3.72 6.52 -14.46
C THR A 253 4.70 6.19 -15.57
N ALA A 254 5.93 6.62 -15.43
CA ALA A 254 7.04 6.22 -16.28
C ALA A 254 7.45 4.78 -16.00
N PHE A 255 7.77 4.01 -17.06
CA PHE A 255 7.98 2.57 -16.95
C PHE A 255 9.21 2.10 -17.74
N LEU A 256 9.99 1.21 -17.13
CA LEU A 256 11.15 0.57 -17.77
C LEU A 256 10.86 -0.90 -18.16
N GLY A 257 10.01 -1.60 -17.42
CA GLY A 257 9.74 -3.01 -17.59
C GLY A 257 10.86 -3.91 -17.05
N LEU A 258 11.43 -3.55 -15.91
CA LEU A 258 12.40 -4.35 -15.17
C LEU A 258 11.69 -5.16 -14.10
N GLU A 259 11.95 -6.46 -14.06
CA GLU A 259 11.55 -7.33 -12.95
C GLU A 259 12.73 -7.45 -11.99
N ILE A 260 12.53 -7.01 -10.74
CA ILE A 260 13.55 -6.97 -9.70
C ILE A 260 13.28 -8.07 -8.69
N GLY A 261 14.25 -8.94 -8.47
CA GLY A 261 14.10 -10.02 -7.49
C GLY A 261 14.29 -9.53 -6.06
N THR A 262 13.45 -10.02 -5.17
CA THR A 262 13.68 -9.94 -3.72
C THR A 262 14.71 -10.99 -3.34
N SER A 263 16.00 -10.74 -3.54
CA SER A 263 17.04 -11.68 -3.15
C SER A 263 17.27 -11.63 -1.63
N SER A 264 16.55 -12.48 -0.89
CA SER A 264 16.89 -12.85 0.50
C SER A 264 18.00 -13.90 0.57
N GLN A 265 18.68 -14.19 -0.52
CA GLN A 265 19.82 -15.13 -0.59
C GLN A 265 21.08 -14.42 -1.11
N GLY A 266 21.78 -13.75 -0.22
CA GLY A 266 23.21 -13.79 -0.02
C GLY A 266 24.20 -13.58 -1.17
N PHE A 267 23.86 -12.95 -2.28
CA PHE A 267 24.85 -12.38 -3.20
C PHE A 267 24.69 -10.86 -3.17
N GLN A 268 25.31 -10.24 -2.17
CA GLN A 268 25.60 -8.81 -2.20
C GLN A 268 26.63 -8.58 -3.31
N THR A 269 26.15 -8.40 -4.55
CA THR A 269 26.97 -7.74 -5.55
C THR A 269 27.06 -6.28 -5.14
N THR A 270 28.23 -5.83 -4.86
CA THR A 270 28.55 -4.62 -4.12
C THR A 270 28.14 -3.30 -4.79
N GLN A 271 27.45 -3.29 -5.94
CA GLN A 271 26.99 -2.08 -6.63
C GLN A 271 25.93 -2.41 -7.70
N GLY A 272 24.64 -2.30 -7.37
CA GLY A 272 23.59 -2.32 -8.37
C GLY A 272 22.38 -3.18 -8.00
N VAL A 273 21.38 -3.18 -8.89
CA VAL A 273 20.11 -3.90 -8.77
C VAL A 273 20.11 -5.08 -9.73
N GLU A 274 20.03 -6.30 -9.19
CA GLU A 274 19.94 -7.52 -10.01
C GLU A 274 18.56 -7.64 -10.66
N ILE A 275 18.57 -7.94 -11.96
CA ILE A 275 17.38 -8.11 -12.78
C ILE A 275 17.02 -9.59 -12.87
N VAL A 276 15.84 -9.98 -12.47
CA VAL A 276 15.33 -11.34 -12.57
C VAL A 276 14.56 -11.60 -13.85
N GLY A 277 14.14 -10.53 -14.55
CA GLY A 277 13.47 -10.57 -15.84
C GLY A 277 13.23 -9.19 -16.42
N THR A 278 12.73 -9.17 -17.64
CA THR A 278 12.22 -7.96 -18.31
C THR A 278 10.93 -8.30 -19.02
N GLU A 279 9.95 -7.42 -18.90
CA GLU A 279 8.68 -7.57 -19.61
C GLU A 279 8.86 -7.36 -21.10
N SER A 280 8.26 -8.24 -21.91
CA SER A 280 8.40 -8.21 -23.37
C SER A 280 7.80 -6.94 -23.99
N GLY A 281 8.53 -6.30 -24.90
CA GLY A 281 8.10 -5.08 -25.58
C GLY A 281 8.33 -3.80 -24.80
N THR A 282 8.96 -3.86 -23.63
CA THR A 282 9.28 -2.71 -22.80
C THR A 282 10.62 -2.04 -23.19
N PRO A 283 10.88 -0.82 -22.71
CA PRO A 283 12.14 -0.12 -22.95
C PRO A 283 13.37 -0.92 -22.52
N ALA A 284 13.34 -1.58 -21.36
CA ALA A 284 14.45 -2.38 -20.85
C ALA A 284 14.74 -3.60 -21.72
N ALA A 285 13.70 -4.36 -22.10
CA ALA A 285 13.84 -5.49 -23.01
C ALA A 285 14.39 -5.06 -24.39
N SER A 286 13.92 -3.91 -24.91
CA SER A 286 14.39 -3.33 -26.18
C SER A 286 15.87 -2.91 -26.14
N ALA A 287 16.39 -2.55 -24.96
CA ALA A 287 17.80 -2.23 -24.74
C ALA A 287 18.71 -3.47 -24.62
N GLY A 288 18.10 -4.67 -24.53
CA GLY A 288 18.83 -5.91 -24.37
C GLY A 288 19.17 -6.26 -22.93
N ILE A 289 18.55 -5.58 -21.95
CA ILE A 289 18.66 -5.96 -20.53
C ILE A 289 17.89 -7.27 -20.35
N SER A 290 18.46 -8.20 -19.61
CA SER A 290 17.97 -9.56 -19.43
C SER A 290 18.17 -10.05 -18.00
N GLN A 291 17.57 -11.20 -17.69
CA GLN A 291 17.73 -11.85 -16.39
C GLN A 291 19.23 -12.06 -16.09
N GLY A 292 19.65 -11.75 -14.87
CA GLY A 292 21.00 -11.87 -14.36
C GLY A 292 21.90 -10.67 -14.63
N ASP A 293 21.41 -9.65 -15.34
CA ASP A 293 22.09 -8.38 -15.47
C ASP A 293 21.95 -7.55 -14.19
N VAL A 294 22.90 -6.64 -13.95
CA VAL A 294 22.90 -5.76 -12.77
C VAL A 294 22.84 -4.31 -13.22
N VAL A 295 21.72 -3.63 -12.95
CA VAL A 295 21.58 -2.19 -13.20
C VAL A 295 22.36 -1.41 -12.15
N THR A 296 23.28 -0.57 -12.58
CA THR A 296 24.20 0.19 -11.72
C THR A 296 23.89 1.68 -11.65
N ALA A 297 23.24 2.24 -12.68
CA ALA A 297 22.83 3.64 -12.67
C ALA A 297 21.60 3.86 -13.57
N LEU A 298 20.76 4.83 -13.17
CA LEU A 298 19.63 5.33 -13.94
C LEU A 298 19.64 6.85 -13.90
N ASP A 299 19.47 7.49 -15.06
CA ASP A 299 19.49 8.95 -15.25
C ASP A 299 20.71 9.63 -14.60
N GLY A 300 21.88 8.97 -14.73
CA GLY A 300 23.16 9.45 -14.17
C GLY A 300 23.29 9.29 -12.66
N LYS A 301 22.32 8.72 -11.97
CA LYS A 301 22.33 8.45 -10.53
C LYS A 301 22.62 6.97 -10.30
N SER A 302 23.53 6.65 -9.38
CA SER A 302 23.78 5.25 -8.98
C SER A 302 22.54 4.68 -8.28
N VAL A 303 22.24 3.41 -8.57
CA VAL A 303 21.16 2.65 -7.94
C VAL A 303 21.71 1.42 -7.25
N SER A 304 21.15 1.07 -6.11
CA SER A 304 21.53 -0.11 -5.32
C SER A 304 20.31 -0.93 -4.89
N THR A 305 19.14 -0.36 -4.97
CA THR A 305 17.85 -0.97 -4.61
C THR A 305 16.79 -0.68 -5.68
N GLY A 306 15.73 -1.50 -5.73
CA GLY A 306 14.56 -1.22 -6.56
C GLY A 306 13.92 0.12 -6.23
N THR A 307 13.88 0.47 -4.94
CA THR A 307 13.39 1.76 -4.46
C THR A 307 14.16 2.95 -5.04
N ASP A 308 15.48 2.83 -5.28
CA ASP A 308 16.25 3.90 -5.93
C ASP A 308 15.77 4.13 -7.37
N ILE A 309 15.47 3.04 -8.09
CA ILE A 309 14.92 3.11 -9.46
C ILE A 309 13.56 3.80 -9.44
N THR A 310 12.64 3.39 -8.56
CA THR A 310 11.30 3.98 -8.42
C THR A 310 11.39 5.48 -8.11
N LYS A 311 12.22 5.89 -7.12
CA LYS A 311 12.43 7.30 -6.77
C LYS A 311 12.94 8.15 -7.93
N ILE A 312 13.73 7.58 -8.83
CA ILE A 312 14.19 8.31 -10.01
C ILE A 312 13.05 8.44 -11.00
N LEU A 313 12.28 7.36 -11.23
CA LEU A 313 11.18 7.33 -12.19
C LEU A 313 9.99 8.24 -11.81
N VAL A 314 9.75 8.47 -10.51
CA VAL A 314 8.73 9.43 -10.02
C VAL A 314 8.91 10.83 -10.64
N GLY A 315 10.14 11.24 -10.92
CA GLY A 315 10.44 12.51 -11.57
C GLY A 315 10.26 12.54 -13.10
N HIS A 316 9.87 11.43 -13.71
CA HIS A 316 9.77 11.27 -15.17
C HIS A 316 8.35 10.92 -15.63
N HIS A 317 8.08 11.10 -16.92
CA HIS A 317 6.81 10.76 -17.55
C HIS A 317 7.03 9.81 -18.74
N PRO A 318 5.99 9.09 -19.18
CA PRO A 318 6.05 8.32 -20.42
C PRO A 318 6.51 9.19 -21.60
N GLY A 319 7.47 8.67 -22.37
CA GLY A 319 8.09 9.39 -23.48
C GLY A 319 9.38 10.14 -23.12
N ASP A 320 9.68 10.33 -21.84
CA ASP A 320 10.96 10.91 -21.42
C ASP A 320 12.12 9.99 -21.78
N LYS A 321 13.29 10.59 -21.99
CA LYS A 321 14.52 9.86 -22.27
C LYS A 321 15.40 9.83 -21.04
N VAL A 322 15.79 8.65 -20.62
CA VAL A 322 16.69 8.43 -19.49
C VAL A 322 17.90 7.58 -19.91
N SER A 323 19.05 7.84 -19.31
CA SER A 323 20.21 6.97 -19.46
C SER A 323 20.14 5.83 -18.45
N ILE A 324 20.46 4.60 -18.89
CA ILE A 324 20.61 3.44 -18.01
C ILE A 324 21.97 2.82 -18.21
N ALA A 325 22.63 2.42 -17.13
CA ALA A 325 23.87 1.68 -17.14
C ALA A 325 23.69 0.34 -16.40
N TRP A 326 24.22 -0.73 -17.00
CA TRP A 326 24.16 -2.06 -16.38
C TRP A 326 25.41 -2.87 -16.71
N THR A 327 25.64 -3.91 -15.96
CA THR A 327 26.67 -4.91 -16.20
C THR A 327 25.99 -6.24 -16.54
N ASP A 328 26.38 -6.86 -17.65
CA ASP A 328 25.82 -8.15 -18.05
C ASP A 328 26.45 -9.32 -17.25
N GLN A 329 25.89 -10.52 -17.44
CA GLN A 329 26.37 -11.75 -16.77
C GLN A 329 27.84 -12.10 -17.07
N THR A 330 28.43 -11.54 -18.14
CA THR A 330 29.86 -11.72 -18.49
C THR A 330 30.75 -10.70 -17.81
N GLY A 331 30.19 -9.74 -17.07
CA GLY A 331 30.89 -8.65 -16.42
C GLY A 331 31.17 -7.45 -17.33
N GLN A 332 30.58 -7.41 -18.54
CA GLN A 332 30.73 -6.28 -19.46
C GLN A 332 29.75 -5.18 -19.11
N SER A 333 30.25 -3.94 -19.03
CA SER A 333 29.41 -2.77 -18.78
C SER A 333 28.78 -2.25 -20.07
N HIS A 334 27.52 -1.90 -19.98
CA HIS A 334 26.70 -1.34 -21.05
C HIS A 334 26.05 -0.02 -20.61
N THR A 335 25.72 0.82 -21.59
CA THR A 335 24.95 2.05 -21.36
C THR A 335 24.05 2.28 -22.55
N ALA A 336 22.80 2.65 -22.30
CA ALA A 336 21.83 3.00 -23.33
C ALA A 336 20.99 4.21 -22.91
N THR A 337 20.39 4.89 -23.90
CA THR A 337 19.34 5.87 -23.64
C THR A 337 18.01 5.25 -24.02
N LEU A 338 17.10 5.16 -23.07
CA LEU A 338 15.78 4.58 -23.21
C LEU A 338 14.72 5.68 -23.31
N THR A 339 13.68 5.42 -24.08
CA THR A 339 12.44 6.21 -24.00
C THR A 339 11.49 5.48 -23.09
N LEU A 340 11.08 6.10 -21.99
CA LEU A 340 10.21 5.51 -20.99
C LEU A 340 8.84 5.17 -21.56
N GLY A 341 8.35 3.98 -21.24
CA GLY A 341 6.99 3.54 -21.56
C GLY A 341 5.98 4.09 -20.58
N THR A 342 4.68 3.83 -20.86
CA THR A 342 3.60 4.04 -19.89
C THR A 342 3.48 2.81 -19.04
N GLY A 343 3.70 2.99 -17.75
CA GLY A 343 3.57 1.93 -16.76
C GLY A 343 2.15 1.72 -16.27
N PRO A 344 1.96 0.72 -15.42
CA PRO A 344 0.76 0.62 -14.61
C PRO A 344 0.57 1.91 -13.81
N SER A 345 -0.66 2.16 -13.39
CA SER A 345 -0.94 3.25 -12.44
C SER A 345 -0.15 2.98 -11.17
N ALA A 346 0.52 3.97 -10.68
CA ALA A 346 1.55 3.97 -9.63
C ALA A 346 1.40 2.98 -8.53
#